data_270f4419d794f13baec4ad5e37e16380
#
_entry.id   270f4419d794f13baec4ad5e37e16380
#
_cell.length_a   1.000
_cell.length_b   1.000
_cell.length_c   1.000
_cell.angle_alpha   90.00
_cell.angle_beta   90.00
_cell.angle_gamma   90.00
#
_symmetry.space_group_name_H-M   'P 1'
#
loop_
_entity.id
_entity.type
_entity.pdbx_description
1 polymer ?
#
loop_
_entity_poly.entity_id
_entity_poly.type
_entity_poly.pdbx_seq_one_letter_code
_entity_poly.pdbx_strand_id
1 'polypeptide(L)'
;VSADTDDVLVRVERGVGFLTLNRPQAINSLNHSMVAAIDAALAAWADDDVVRSVVLRGAGERGLCAGGDVVAIYHSARADGAESRQFWFDEYRLNARIGRYPKPYIALMDGIVMG
;
A
#
# COMPACT_ATOMS: atom_id res chain seq x y z
N VAL A 1 15.02 0.29 -2.86
CA VAL A 1 14.97 1.15 -1.68
C VAL A 1 13.75 0.79 -0.87
N SER A 2 13.97 0.30 0.31
CA SER A 2 12.88 0.09 1.21
C SER A 2 12.45 1.44 1.80
N ALA A 3 11.18 1.69 1.86
CA ALA A 3 10.68 2.82 2.59
C ALA A 3 10.71 2.47 4.08
N ASP A 4 11.47 3.24 4.84
CA ASP A 4 11.52 3.07 6.29
C ASP A 4 10.26 3.68 6.89
N THR A 5 9.20 2.88 6.94
CA THR A 5 7.96 3.30 7.56
C THR A 5 7.34 2.15 8.33
N ASP A 6 6.75 2.47 9.48
CA ASP A 6 5.95 1.52 10.25
C ASP A 6 4.49 1.52 9.79
N ASP A 7 4.14 2.36 8.82
CA ASP A 7 2.76 2.45 8.31
C ASP A 7 2.40 1.26 7.41
N VAL A 8 3.39 0.51 6.94
CA VAL A 8 3.19 -0.78 6.27
C VAL A 8 4.11 -1.80 6.93
N LEU A 9 3.53 -2.85 7.47
CA LEU A 9 4.30 -3.95 8.03
C LEU A 9 4.48 -5.01 6.95
N VAL A 10 5.73 -5.41 6.72
CA VAL A 10 6.10 -6.34 5.65
C VAL A 10 6.67 -7.60 6.28
N ARG A 11 6.09 -8.77 5.94
CA ARG A 11 6.54 -10.04 6.49
C ARG A 11 6.36 -11.15 5.48
N VAL A 12 7.28 -12.12 5.47
CA VAL A 12 7.14 -13.34 4.68
C VAL A 12 7.03 -14.52 5.64
N GLU A 13 6.01 -15.33 5.44
CA GLU A 13 5.77 -16.50 6.27
C GLU A 13 5.16 -17.61 5.41
N ARG A 14 5.80 -18.78 5.40
CA ARG A 14 5.31 -19.97 4.70
C ARG A 14 4.98 -19.73 3.23
N GLY A 15 5.81 -18.96 2.55
CA GLY A 15 5.63 -18.67 1.13
C GLY A 15 4.64 -17.55 0.84
N VAL A 16 4.13 -16.88 1.85
CA VAL A 16 3.19 -15.77 1.70
C VAL A 16 3.86 -14.48 2.12
N GLY A 17 3.84 -13.48 1.24
CA GLY A 17 4.24 -12.12 1.56
C GLY A 17 3.05 -11.36 2.13
N PHE A 18 3.15 -10.92 3.36
CA PHE A 18 2.09 -10.16 4.02
C PHE A 18 2.42 -8.68 4.01
N LEU A 19 1.49 -7.90 3.50
CA LEU A 19 1.50 -6.44 3.57
C LEU A 19 0.37 -6.04 4.51
N THR A 20 0.72 -5.47 5.66
CA THR A 20 -0.28 -4.98 6.60
C THR A 20 -0.26 -3.47 6.61
N LEU A 21 -1.36 -2.85 6.17
CA LEU A 21 -1.53 -1.41 6.26
C LEU A 21 -1.73 -1.05 7.73
N ASN A 22 -0.90 -0.16 8.25
CA ASN A 22 -0.80 0.06 9.70
C ASN A 22 -0.95 1.53 10.09
N ARG A 23 -2.05 2.13 9.63
CA ARG A 23 -2.50 3.46 10.07
C ARG A 23 -3.95 3.37 10.53
N PRO A 24 -4.26 2.51 11.53
CA PRO A 24 -5.66 2.28 11.91
C PRO A 24 -6.39 3.55 12.36
N GLN A 25 -5.69 4.52 12.90
CA GLN A 25 -6.28 5.80 13.29
C GLN A 25 -6.82 6.59 12.10
N ALA A 26 -6.30 6.34 10.90
CA ALA A 26 -6.74 6.96 9.65
C ALA A 26 -7.46 5.96 8.72
N ILE A 27 -7.96 4.88 9.30
CA ILE A 27 -8.57 3.73 8.56
C ILE A 27 -7.63 3.28 7.45
N ASN A 28 -6.34 3.23 7.75
CA ASN A 28 -5.26 2.79 6.85
C ASN A 28 -5.20 3.55 5.53
N SER A 29 -5.60 4.83 5.52
CA SER A 29 -5.48 5.63 4.31
C SER A 29 -4.03 5.71 3.85
N LEU A 30 -3.82 5.71 2.53
CA LEU A 30 -2.50 5.60 1.94
C LEU A 30 -1.81 6.95 1.88
N ASN A 31 -0.63 7.03 2.46
CA ASN A 31 0.29 8.14 2.26
C ASN A 31 1.41 7.72 1.31
N HIS A 32 2.29 8.66 0.94
CA HIS A 32 3.33 8.40 -0.05
C HIS A 32 4.33 7.33 0.41
N SER A 33 4.69 7.34 1.70
CA SER A 33 5.63 6.34 2.21
C SER A 33 5.05 4.93 2.17
N MET A 34 3.74 4.78 2.35
CA MET A 34 3.06 3.49 2.24
C MET A 34 3.09 2.97 0.80
N VAL A 35 2.80 3.84 -0.17
CA VAL A 35 2.87 3.47 -1.58
C VAL A 35 4.27 2.99 -1.94
N ALA A 36 5.29 3.71 -1.51
CA ALA A 36 6.68 3.34 -1.77
C ALA A 36 7.04 2.01 -1.12
N ALA A 37 6.61 1.77 0.12
CA ALA A 37 6.89 0.53 0.83
C ALA A 37 6.24 -0.68 0.16
N ILE A 38 4.98 -0.54 -0.26
CA ILE A 38 4.26 -1.61 -0.96
C ILE A 38 4.93 -1.91 -2.29
N ASP A 39 5.26 -0.87 -3.05
CA ASP A 39 5.90 -1.05 -4.36
C ASP A 39 7.25 -1.75 -4.23
N ALA A 40 8.06 -1.35 -3.24
CA ALA A 40 9.36 -1.97 -3.00
C ALA A 40 9.22 -3.45 -2.65
N ALA A 41 8.26 -3.80 -1.79
CA ALA A 41 8.02 -5.19 -1.41
C ALA A 41 7.56 -6.02 -2.61
N LEU A 42 6.62 -5.51 -3.38
CA LEU A 42 6.11 -6.23 -4.55
C LEU A 42 7.19 -6.43 -5.61
N ALA A 43 8.04 -5.42 -5.82
CA ALA A 43 9.15 -5.54 -6.76
C ALA A 43 10.14 -6.64 -6.32
N ALA A 44 10.48 -6.67 -5.03
CA ALA A 44 11.39 -7.68 -4.50
C ALA A 44 10.79 -9.09 -4.60
N TRP A 45 9.52 -9.24 -4.30
CA TRP A 45 8.86 -10.55 -4.26
C TRP A 45 8.50 -11.11 -5.64
N ALA A 46 8.44 -10.26 -6.66
CA ALA A 46 8.05 -10.71 -8.00
C ALA A 46 8.97 -11.82 -8.52
N ASP A 47 10.26 -11.74 -8.22
CA ASP A 47 11.27 -12.69 -8.68
C ASP A 47 11.79 -13.61 -7.59
N ASP A 48 11.21 -13.54 -6.40
CA ASP A 48 11.65 -14.35 -5.25
C ASP A 48 10.83 -15.64 -5.17
N ASP A 49 11.43 -16.75 -5.48
CA ASP A 49 10.76 -18.07 -5.50
C ASP A 49 10.22 -18.49 -4.13
N VAL A 50 10.75 -17.92 -3.04
CA VAL A 50 10.26 -18.22 -1.69
C VAL A 50 8.85 -17.64 -1.49
N VAL A 51 8.55 -16.50 -2.13
CA VAL A 51 7.23 -15.86 -2.03
C VAL A 51 6.37 -16.32 -3.19
N ARG A 52 5.31 -17.07 -2.90
CA ARG A 52 4.42 -17.64 -3.92
C ARG A 52 3.11 -16.87 -4.06
N SER A 53 2.74 -16.12 -3.05
CA SER A 53 1.53 -15.30 -3.09
C SER A 53 1.69 -14.11 -2.14
N VAL A 54 0.85 -13.10 -2.32
CA VAL A 54 0.85 -11.88 -1.51
C VAL A 54 -0.53 -11.67 -0.93
N VAL A 55 -0.57 -11.31 0.35
CA VAL A 55 -1.80 -10.97 1.04
C VAL A 55 -1.70 -9.54 1.57
N LEU A 56 -2.66 -8.71 1.19
CA LEU A 56 -2.83 -7.36 1.71
C LEU A 56 -3.92 -7.38 2.77
N ARG A 57 -3.64 -6.82 3.94
CA ARG A 57 -4.61 -6.70 5.02
C ARG A 57 -4.42 -5.39 5.75
N GLY A 58 -5.42 -5.01 6.55
CA GLY A 58 -5.38 -3.79 7.33
C GLY A 58 -5.30 -4.06 8.82
N ALA A 59 -4.52 -3.27 9.54
CA ALA A 59 -4.51 -3.27 10.99
C ALA A 59 -5.77 -2.56 11.51
N GLY A 60 -6.16 -2.90 12.75
CA GLY A 60 -7.32 -2.31 13.39
C GLY A 60 -8.62 -2.97 12.98
N GLU A 61 -9.74 -2.38 13.43
CA GLU A 61 -11.06 -3.01 13.31
C GLU A 61 -12.01 -2.26 12.37
N ARG A 62 -11.59 -1.11 11.83
CA ARG A 62 -12.48 -0.23 11.07
C ARG A 62 -12.55 -0.58 9.59
N GLY A 63 -11.51 -1.12 9.04
CA GLY A 63 -11.51 -1.49 7.63
C GLY A 63 -10.13 -1.72 7.05
N LEU A 64 -10.10 -2.20 5.81
CA LEU A 64 -8.86 -2.44 5.10
C LEU A 64 -8.16 -1.12 4.79
N CYS A 65 -8.84 -0.21 4.11
CA CYS A 65 -8.25 1.04 3.63
C CYS A 65 -9.32 2.03 3.23
N ALA A 66 -9.18 3.28 3.66
CA ALA A 66 -10.11 4.35 3.30
C ALA A 66 -9.74 5.06 1.98
N GLY A 67 -8.68 4.61 1.29
CA GLY A 67 -8.21 5.24 0.07
C GLY A 67 -7.00 6.12 0.32
N GLY A 68 -6.74 7.08 -0.58
CA GLY A 68 -5.63 8.02 -0.41
C GLY A 68 -5.83 8.96 0.76
N ASP A 69 -4.71 9.45 1.30
CA ASP A 69 -4.76 10.38 2.43
C ASP A 69 -5.25 11.76 1.98
N VAL A 70 -6.56 12.03 2.17
CA VAL A 70 -7.18 13.27 1.71
C VAL A 70 -6.67 14.51 2.44
N VAL A 71 -6.17 14.35 3.68
CA VAL A 71 -5.60 15.47 4.43
C VAL A 71 -4.30 15.91 3.77
N ALA A 72 -3.43 14.96 3.40
CA ALA A 72 -2.19 15.27 2.69
C ALA A 72 -2.49 15.92 1.33
N ILE A 73 -3.48 15.40 0.61
CA ILE A 73 -3.91 15.95 -0.68
C ILE A 73 -4.41 17.38 -0.51
N TYR A 74 -5.21 17.63 0.52
CA TYR A 74 -5.73 18.98 0.82
C TYR A 74 -4.58 19.96 1.03
N HIS A 75 -3.61 19.63 1.89
CA HIS A 75 -2.49 20.52 2.16
C HIS A 75 -1.63 20.75 0.91
N SER A 76 -1.41 19.71 0.12
CA SER A 76 -0.67 19.84 -1.13
C SER A 76 -1.39 20.77 -2.11
N ALA A 77 -2.71 20.64 -2.24
CA ALA A 77 -3.50 21.47 -3.14
C ALA A 77 -3.50 22.94 -2.73
N ARG A 78 -3.42 23.22 -1.44
CA ARG A 78 -3.32 24.60 -0.94
C ARG A 78 -1.95 25.21 -1.19
N ALA A 79 -0.94 24.40 -1.44
CA ALA A 79 0.36 24.87 -1.91
C ALA A 79 0.34 24.90 -3.45
N ASP A 80 1.19 24.12 -4.12
CA ASP A 80 1.24 24.07 -5.59
C ASP A 80 0.74 22.76 -6.20
N GLY A 81 0.31 21.83 -5.35
CA GLY A 81 -0.20 20.53 -5.79
C GLY A 81 0.87 19.54 -6.24
N ALA A 82 2.16 19.88 -6.12
CA ALA A 82 3.23 19.04 -6.63
C ALA A 82 3.28 17.68 -5.93
N GLU A 83 3.13 17.67 -4.61
CA GLU A 83 3.16 16.42 -3.85
C GLU A 83 1.98 15.52 -4.19
N SER A 84 0.80 16.09 -4.39
CA SER A 84 -0.38 15.30 -4.79
C SER A 84 -0.19 14.68 -6.16
N ARG A 85 0.36 15.44 -7.11
CA ARG A 85 0.62 14.91 -8.46
C ARG A 85 1.63 13.77 -8.40
N GLN A 86 2.68 13.92 -7.61
CA GLN A 86 3.69 12.86 -7.45
C GLN A 86 3.09 11.63 -6.77
N PHE A 87 2.27 11.86 -5.74
CA PHE A 87 1.59 10.76 -5.05
C PHE A 87 0.72 9.96 -6.01
N TRP A 88 -0.12 10.64 -6.80
CA TRP A 88 -1.00 9.95 -7.74
C TRP A 88 -0.21 9.22 -8.82
N PHE A 89 0.87 9.81 -9.32
CA PHE A 89 1.73 9.17 -10.29
C PHE A 89 2.27 7.85 -9.74
N ASP A 90 2.80 7.88 -8.53
CA ASP A 90 3.38 6.69 -7.90
C ASP A 90 2.30 5.67 -7.52
N GLU A 91 1.15 6.15 -7.06
CA GLU A 91 0.03 5.26 -6.72
C GLU A 91 -0.50 4.52 -7.95
N TYR A 92 -0.68 5.23 -9.06
CA TYR A 92 -1.19 4.57 -10.27
C TYR A 92 -0.15 3.64 -10.90
N ARG A 93 1.12 3.94 -10.75
CA ARG A 93 2.18 2.99 -11.12
C ARG A 93 2.09 1.72 -10.28
N LEU A 94 1.87 1.86 -8.99
CA LEU A 94 1.67 0.73 -8.09
C LEU A 94 0.43 -0.06 -8.49
N ASN A 95 -0.68 0.61 -8.77
CA ASN A 95 -1.90 -0.06 -9.21
C ASN A 95 -1.67 -0.86 -10.49
N ALA A 96 -0.91 -0.33 -11.43
CA ALA A 96 -0.57 -1.04 -12.65
C ALA A 96 0.30 -2.29 -12.36
N ARG A 97 1.25 -2.17 -11.45
CA ARG A 97 2.06 -3.33 -11.02
C ARG A 97 1.18 -4.41 -10.40
N ILE A 98 0.24 -4.02 -9.53
CA ILE A 98 -0.69 -4.97 -8.91
C ILE A 98 -1.53 -5.67 -9.99
N GLY A 99 -2.04 -4.90 -10.95
CA GLY A 99 -2.88 -5.44 -12.02
C GLY A 99 -2.16 -6.43 -12.93
N ARG A 100 -0.82 -6.36 -13.01
CA ARG A 100 0.00 -7.26 -13.83
C ARG A 100 0.87 -8.19 -12.99
N TYR A 101 0.61 -8.27 -11.69
CA TYR A 101 1.50 -9.01 -10.81
C TYR A 101 1.57 -10.48 -11.19
N PRO A 102 2.78 -11.09 -11.25
CA PRO A 102 2.93 -12.46 -11.73
C PRO A 102 2.52 -13.54 -10.72
N LYS A 103 2.13 -13.14 -9.52
CA LYS A 103 1.73 -14.05 -8.44
C LYS A 103 0.36 -13.66 -7.91
N PRO A 104 -0.39 -14.59 -7.28
CA PRO A 104 -1.66 -14.23 -6.67
C PRO A 104 -1.50 -13.08 -5.67
N TYR A 105 -2.34 -12.07 -5.81
CA TYR A 105 -2.39 -10.91 -4.93
C TYR A 105 -3.79 -10.84 -4.35
N ILE A 106 -3.89 -11.06 -3.06
CA ILE A 106 -5.17 -11.25 -2.37
C ILE A 106 -5.36 -10.12 -1.35
N ALA A 107 -6.43 -9.37 -1.47
CA ALA A 107 -6.78 -8.34 -0.50
C ALA A 107 -7.88 -8.86 0.42
N LEU A 108 -7.66 -8.80 1.72
CA LEU A 108 -8.67 -9.14 2.71
C LEU A 108 -9.53 -7.90 2.97
N MET A 109 -10.64 -7.80 2.24
CA MET A 109 -11.51 -6.64 2.27
C MET A 109 -12.51 -6.77 3.42
N ASP A 110 -12.08 -6.31 4.59
CA ASP A 110 -12.88 -6.31 5.80
C ASP A 110 -13.22 -4.87 6.18
N GLY A 111 -14.47 -4.62 6.55
CA GLY A 111 -14.92 -3.29 6.93
C GLY A 111 -14.86 -2.27 5.77
N ILE A 112 -14.39 -1.07 6.06
CA ILE A 112 -14.35 0.00 5.07
C ILE A 112 -13.26 -0.26 4.03
N VAL A 113 -13.65 -0.21 2.76
CA VAL A 113 -12.72 -0.30 1.62
C VAL A 113 -13.16 0.76 0.62
N MET A 114 -12.32 1.78 0.39
CA MET A 114 -12.64 2.92 -0.48
C MET A 114 -11.40 3.36 -1.27
N GLY A 115 -11.66 4.14 -2.30
CA GLY A 115 -10.59 4.72 -3.10
C GLY A 115 -10.26 4.04 -4.40
#